data_73b959369bdcd083df976a572ad90653
#
_entry.id   73b959369bdcd083df976a572ad90653
#
_cell.length_a   1.000
_cell.length_b   1.000
_cell.length_c   1.000
_cell.angle_alpha   90.00
_cell.angle_beta   90.00
_cell.angle_gamma   90.00
#
_symmetry.space_group_name_H-M   'P 1'
#
loop_
_entity.id
_entity.type
_entity.pdbx_description
1 polymer ?
#
loop_
_entity_poly.entity_id
_entity_poly.type
_entity_poly.pdbx_seq_one_letter_code
_entity_poly.pdbx_strand_id
1 'polypeptide(L)'
;MKVTIFANATAKTKKVAGELHTKLLAAGFEIDDEHPDIVLSVGGDGTLLAAFHHYSHMVDQVRFVGVHTGHLGFYTDWRDYEIDQLINGLLEDNGQSVTYPLLAVDITYADTDATDHYLALNESTLKKLGSTMVADVYIQDELFERFRGDGLCVSTPTG
;
A
#
# COMPACT_ATOMS: atom_id res chain seq x y z
N MET A 1 9.79 18.80 6.16
CA MET A 1 9.21 17.47 5.91
C MET A 1 8.17 17.60 4.81
N LYS A 2 8.30 16.79 3.77
CA LYS A 2 7.43 16.76 2.61
C LYS A 2 6.34 15.72 2.80
N VAL A 3 5.11 16.08 2.53
CA VAL A 3 3.96 15.19 2.72
C VAL A 3 3.08 15.22 1.47
N THR A 4 2.38 14.12 1.21
CA THR A 4 1.33 14.07 0.20
C THR A 4 0.06 13.45 0.77
N ILE A 5 -1.08 13.73 0.14
CA ILE A 5 -2.38 13.18 0.52
C ILE A 5 -2.92 12.32 -0.62
N PHE A 6 -3.02 11.03 -0.37
CA PHE A 6 -3.63 10.08 -1.29
C PHE A 6 -5.04 9.72 -0.81
N ALA A 7 -6.06 10.07 -1.58
CA ALA A 7 -7.46 9.96 -1.15
C ALA A 7 -8.34 9.30 -2.23
N ASN A 8 -9.30 8.49 -1.82
CA ASN A 8 -10.30 7.97 -2.73
C ASN A 8 -11.33 9.07 -3.13
N ALA A 9 -12.18 8.77 -4.13
CA ALA A 9 -13.04 9.76 -4.76
C ALA A 9 -14.37 10.05 -4.02
N THR A 10 -14.61 9.50 -2.80
CA THR A 10 -15.87 9.73 -2.09
C THR A 10 -15.99 11.17 -1.58
N ALA A 11 -17.22 11.69 -1.46
CA ALA A 11 -17.44 13.05 -0.96
C ALA A 11 -16.91 13.25 0.47
N LYS A 12 -17.05 12.24 1.33
CA LYS A 12 -16.55 12.28 2.70
C LYS A 12 -15.02 12.37 2.72
N THR A 13 -14.36 11.51 1.96
CA THR A 13 -12.89 11.47 1.89
C THR A 13 -12.30 12.76 1.32
N LYS A 14 -12.92 13.31 0.28
CA LYS A 14 -12.50 14.61 -0.29
C LYS A 14 -12.59 15.75 0.72
N LYS A 15 -13.63 15.77 1.56
CA LYS A 15 -13.77 16.75 2.62
C LYS A 15 -12.65 16.64 3.65
N VAL A 16 -12.38 15.42 4.12
CA VAL A 16 -11.32 15.14 5.10
C VAL A 16 -9.94 15.46 4.53
N ALA A 17 -9.68 15.09 3.27
CA ALA A 17 -8.43 15.41 2.59
C ALA A 17 -8.23 16.93 2.42
N GLY A 18 -9.28 17.67 2.11
CA GLY A 18 -9.21 19.14 2.01
C GLY A 18 -8.95 19.82 3.36
N GLU A 19 -9.55 19.33 4.45
CA GLU A 19 -9.26 19.81 5.80
C GLU A 19 -7.82 19.51 6.19
N LEU A 20 -7.37 18.27 5.97
CA LEU A 20 -6.00 17.82 6.24
C LEU A 20 -4.97 18.67 5.47
N HIS A 21 -5.20 18.88 4.17
CA HIS A 21 -4.34 19.72 3.33
C HIS A 21 -4.19 21.14 3.89
N THR A 22 -5.31 21.78 4.26
CA THR A 22 -5.30 23.14 4.83
C THR A 22 -4.51 23.20 6.14
N LYS A 23 -4.70 22.22 7.02
CA LYS A 23 -4.01 22.15 8.31
C LYS A 23 -2.51 21.84 8.16
N LEU A 24 -2.12 20.97 7.23
CA LEU A 24 -0.72 20.68 6.92
C LEU A 24 0.03 21.94 6.47
N LEU A 25 -0.55 22.71 5.53
CA LEU A 25 0.05 23.96 5.09
C LEU A 25 0.16 24.99 6.23
N ALA A 26 -0.88 25.10 7.07
CA ALA A 26 -0.86 25.99 8.23
C ALA A 26 0.20 25.60 9.27
N ALA A 27 0.50 24.30 9.39
CA ALA A 27 1.55 23.76 10.27
C ALA A 27 2.97 23.83 9.65
N GLY A 28 3.12 24.32 8.42
CA GLY A 28 4.40 24.52 7.76
C GLY A 28 4.95 23.28 7.02
N PHE A 29 4.11 22.29 6.74
CA PHE A 29 4.50 21.17 5.88
C PHE A 29 4.53 21.59 4.41
N GLU A 30 5.46 21.02 3.66
CA GLU A 30 5.54 21.13 2.21
C GLU A 30 4.71 20.01 1.57
N ILE A 31 3.81 20.32 0.64
CA ILE A 31 3.08 19.32 -0.13
C ILE A 31 3.91 18.99 -1.38
N ASP A 32 4.31 17.73 -1.51
CA ASP A 32 5.12 17.24 -2.64
C ASP A 32 4.58 15.84 -3.04
N ASP A 33 3.93 15.78 -4.19
CA ASP A 33 3.30 14.55 -4.68
C ASP A 33 4.32 13.64 -5.41
N GLU A 34 5.47 14.18 -5.80
CA GLU A 34 6.49 13.41 -6.54
C GLU A 34 7.51 12.77 -5.58
N HIS A 35 7.92 13.50 -4.54
CA HIS A 35 8.96 13.05 -3.60
C HIS A 35 8.57 13.32 -2.14
N PRO A 36 7.49 12.69 -1.65
CA PRO A 36 7.06 12.86 -0.26
C PRO A 36 7.96 12.06 0.69
N ASP A 37 8.16 12.57 1.92
CA ASP A 37 8.69 11.79 3.04
C ASP A 37 7.59 10.91 3.66
N ILE A 38 6.34 11.43 3.66
CA ILE A 38 5.17 10.75 4.22
C ILE A 38 3.99 10.83 3.26
N VAL A 39 3.36 9.69 3.02
CA VAL A 39 2.10 9.55 2.27
C VAL A 39 0.95 9.38 3.25
N LEU A 40 0.05 10.37 3.30
CA LEU A 40 -1.16 10.35 4.12
C LEU A 40 -2.31 9.75 3.30
N SER A 41 -2.64 8.51 3.57
CA SER A 41 -3.73 7.80 2.88
C SER A 41 -5.07 8.06 3.59
N VAL A 42 -6.00 8.75 2.92
CA VAL A 42 -7.31 9.08 3.46
C VAL A 42 -8.39 8.22 2.83
N GLY A 43 -8.95 7.29 3.62
CA GLY A 43 -9.93 6.31 3.13
C GLY A 43 -10.03 5.09 4.03
N GLY A 44 -9.92 3.91 3.48
CA GLY A 44 -9.78 2.63 4.18
C GLY A 44 -8.53 1.91 3.68
N ASP A 45 -8.33 0.64 4.07
CA ASP A 45 -7.18 -0.17 3.69
C ASP A 45 -6.96 -0.21 2.17
N GLY A 46 -8.03 -0.32 1.36
CA GLY A 46 -7.93 -0.28 -0.10
C GLY A 46 -7.34 1.03 -0.62
N THR A 47 -7.53 2.17 0.07
CA THR A 47 -6.92 3.44 -0.32
C THR A 47 -5.42 3.44 0.03
N LEU A 48 -5.05 2.85 1.16
CA LEU A 48 -3.64 2.70 1.54
C LEU A 48 -2.92 1.76 0.59
N LEU A 49 -3.52 0.63 0.22
CA LEU A 49 -2.97 -0.28 -0.79
C LEU A 49 -2.77 0.41 -2.15
N ALA A 50 -3.72 1.24 -2.57
CA ALA A 50 -3.58 2.02 -3.81
C ALA A 50 -2.46 3.06 -3.71
N ALA A 51 -2.31 3.73 -2.56
CA ALA A 51 -1.20 4.64 -2.27
C ALA A 51 0.14 3.89 -2.30
N PHE A 52 0.23 2.73 -1.65
CA PHE A 52 1.41 1.87 -1.68
C PHE A 52 1.80 1.49 -3.11
N HIS A 53 0.86 1.05 -3.95
CA HIS A 53 1.16 0.72 -5.35
C HIS A 53 1.64 1.92 -6.14
N HIS A 54 1.07 3.10 -5.90
CA HIS A 54 1.48 4.34 -6.57
C HIS A 54 2.92 4.74 -6.24
N TYR A 55 3.32 4.59 -4.96
CA TYR A 55 4.65 4.94 -4.45
C TYR A 55 5.58 3.73 -4.26
N SER A 56 5.27 2.57 -4.86
CA SER A 56 6.06 1.34 -4.70
C SER A 56 7.51 1.47 -5.16
N HIS A 57 7.77 2.36 -6.12
CA HIS A 57 9.12 2.64 -6.65
C HIS A 57 10.04 3.37 -5.66
N MET A 58 9.49 3.89 -4.55
CA MET A 58 10.25 4.61 -3.51
C MET A 58 9.88 4.13 -2.09
N VAL A 59 9.39 2.90 -1.97
CA VAL A 59 8.91 2.32 -0.70
C VAL A 59 9.96 2.32 0.42
N ASP A 60 11.24 2.30 0.08
CA ASP A 60 12.35 2.39 1.04
C ASP A 60 12.58 3.81 1.60
N GLN A 61 11.95 4.82 1.02
CA GLN A 61 12.16 6.24 1.33
C GLN A 61 10.93 6.89 1.95
N VAL A 62 9.73 6.35 1.71
CA VAL A 62 8.47 6.92 2.17
C VAL A 62 7.89 6.13 3.33
N ARG A 63 7.19 6.84 4.21
CA ARG A 63 6.34 6.24 5.25
C ARG A 63 4.88 6.49 4.91
N PHE A 64 4.04 5.51 5.23
CA PHE A 64 2.60 5.59 5.01
C PHE A 64 1.88 5.81 6.34
N VAL A 65 0.89 6.70 6.35
CA VAL A 65 0.02 6.95 7.50
C VAL A 65 -1.43 6.86 7.03
N GLY A 66 -2.20 5.97 7.63
CA GLY A 66 -3.59 5.73 7.27
C GLY A 66 -4.58 6.54 8.11
N VAL A 67 -5.48 7.27 7.45
CA VAL A 67 -6.61 7.97 8.07
C VAL A 67 -7.91 7.36 7.56
N HIS A 68 -8.64 6.64 8.44
CA HIS A 68 -9.89 6.01 8.02
C HIS A 68 -11.08 6.97 8.12
N THR A 69 -11.92 6.95 7.08
CA THR A 69 -13.15 7.75 7.00
C THR A 69 -14.42 6.92 7.21
N GLY A 70 -14.25 5.64 7.54
CA GLY A 70 -15.31 4.68 7.77
C GLY A 70 -14.96 3.72 8.90
N HIS A 71 -15.07 2.41 8.66
CA HIS A 71 -14.67 1.40 9.64
C HIS A 71 -13.14 1.37 9.80
N LEU A 72 -12.68 1.04 11.00
CA LEU A 72 -11.27 0.80 11.28
C LEU A 72 -10.75 -0.32 10.38
N GLY A 73 -9.63 -0.08 9.71
CA GLY A 73 -8.92 -1.04 8.88
C GLY A 73 -7.73 -1.67 9.61
N PHE A 74 -6.99 -2.50 8.88
CA PHE A 74 -5.76 -3.14 9.35
C PHE A 74 -4.56 -2.17 9.36
N TYR A 75 -4.56 -1.22 8.40
CA TYR A 75 -3.43 -0.32 8.13
C TYR A 75 -3.76 1.16 8.43
N THR A 76 -4.92 1.45 9.03
CA THR A 76 -5.36 2.82 9.27
C THR A 76 -5.50 3.07 10.77
N ASP A 77 -4.61 3.88 11.34
CA ASP A 77 -4.50 4.13 12.78
C ASP A 77 -5.27 5.37 13.22
N TRP A 78 -5.42 6.35 12.33
CA TRP A 78 -6.04 7.64 12.62
C TRP A 78 -7.48 7.70 12.11
N ARG A 79 -8.34 8.38 12.87
CA ARG A 79 -9.72 8.63 12.50
C ARG A 79 -9.88 10.01 11.86
N ASP A 80 -10.92 10.17 11.04
CA ASP A 80 -11.23 11.41 10.33
C ASP A 80 -11.48 12.63 11.24
N TYR A 81 -11.75 12.42 12.53
CA TYR A 81 -11.91 13.47 13.54
C TYR A 81 -10.65 13.68 14.43
N GLU A 82 -9.57 12.94 14.19
CA GLU A 82 -8.30 13.03 14.92
C GLU A 82 -7.22 13.79 14.16
N ILE A 83 -7.61 14.62 13.16
CA ILE A 83 -6.66 15.31 12.28
C ILE A 83 -5.71 16.23 13.06
N ASP A 84 -6.18 16.91 14.11
CA ASP A 84 -5.32 17.79 14.90
C ASP A 84 -4.26 17.01 15.67
N GLN A 85 -4.62 15.84 16.23
CA GLN A 85 -3.66 14.94 16.88
C GLN A 85 -2.67 14.37 15.87
N LEU A 86 -3.13 14.01 14.66
CA LEU A 86 -2.25 13.56 13.59
C LEU A 86 -1.23 14.64 13.21
N ILE A 87 -1.66 15.89 13.01
CA ILE A 87 -0.75 17.01 12.69
C ILE A 87 0.28 17.19 13.81
N ASN A 88 -0.14 17.18 15.06
CA ASN A 88 0.78 17.28 16.21
C ASN A 88 1.77 16.11 16.23
N GLY A 89 1.29 14.88 16.00
CA GLY A 89 2.15 13.70 15.91
C GLY A 89 3.20 13.81 14.78
N LEU A 90 2.81 14.38 13.64
CA LEU A 90 3.74 14.63 12.53
C LEU A 90 4.77 15.73 12.85
N LEU A 91 4.41 16.75 13.63
CA LEU A 91 5.35 17.79 14.07
C LEU A 91 6.35 17.28 15.10
N GLU A 92 5.95 16.32 15.94
CA GLU A 92 6.77 15.67 16.97
C GLU A 92 7.46 14.40 16.45
N ASP A 93 7.33 14.11 15.16
CA ASP A 93 7.81 12.87 14.54
C ASP A 93 9.33 12.66 14.77
N ASN A 94 9.65 11.54 15.40
CA ASN A 94 11.01 11.12 15.68
C ASN A 94 11.54 10.01 14.75
N GLY A 95 10.79 9.72 13.65
CA GLY A 95 11.12 8.70 12.67
C GLY A 95 10.75 7.27 13.08
N GLN A 96 10.06 7.05 14.19
CA GLN A 96 9.56 5.72 14.55
C GLN A 96 8.50 5.26 13.56
N SER A 97 8.61 3.99 13.13
CA SER A 97 7.67 3.38 12.20
C SER A 97 7.55 1.88 12.47
N VAL A 98 6.42 1.31 12.04
CA VAL A 98 6.24 -0.14 11.95
C VAL A 98 6.62 -0.56 10.54
N THR A 99 7.42 -1.61 10.41
CA THR A 99 7.84 -2.15 9.12
C THR A 99 7.12 -3.45 8.84
N TYR A 100 6.54 -3.55 7.67
CA TYR A 100 5.89 -4.77 7.18
C TYR A 100 6.75 -5.42 6.10
N PRO A 101 6.94 -6.76 6.13
CA PRO A 101 7.62 -7.46 5.04
C PRO A 101 6.75 -7.40 3.78
N LEU A 102 7.39 -7.18 2.63
CA LEU A 102 6.74 -7.17 1.33
C LEU A 102 7.03 -8.48 0.59
N LEU A 103 6.10 -8.89 -0.26
CA LEU A 103 6.30 -9.97 -1.21
C LEU A 103 6.81 -9.38 -2.53
N ALA A 104 8.03 -9.73 -2.92
CA ALA A 104 8.53 -9.46 -4.27
C ALA A 104 8.02 -10.52 -5.23
N VAL A 105 7.48 -10.11 -6.36
CA VAL A 105 6.88 -10.97 -7.38
C VAL A 105 7.51 -10.65 -8.72
N ASP A 106 8.22 -11.63 -9.29
CA ASP A 106 8.80 -11.55 -10.62
C ASP A 106 8.01 -12.47 -11.56
N ILE A 107 7.53 -11.92 -12.67
CA ILE A 107 6.80 -12.64 -13.70
C ILE A 107 7.62 -12.64 -14.98
N THR A 108 8.16 -13.82 -15.34
CA THR A 108 8.88 -14.00 -16.59
C THR A 108 7.99 -14.69 -17.61
N TYR A 109 7.86 -14.12 -18.80
CA TYR A 109 7.01 -14.63 -19.86
C TYR A 109 7.83 -15.50 -20.82
N ALA A 110 7.34 -16.72 -21.11
CA ALA A 110 8.05 -17.70 -21.94
C ALA A 110 8.18 -17.30 -23.42
N ASP A 111 7.33 -16.40 -23.91
CA ASP A 111 7.28 -15.96 -25.31
C ASP A 111 8.11 -14.70 -25.61
N THR A 112 8.46 -13.93 -24.60
CA THR A 112 9.14 -12.63 -24.77
C THR A 112 10.43 -12.52 -23.99
N ASP A 113 10.76 -13.45 -23.10
CA ASP A 113 11.85 -13.34 -22.10
C ASP A 113 11.79 -12.07 -21.24
N ALA A 114 10.67 -11.33 -21.30
CA ALA A 114 10.44 -10.17 -20.47
C ALA A 114 10.11 -10.57 -19.04
N THR A 115 10.55 -9.76 -18.09
CA THR A 115 10.23 -9.95 -16.67
C THR A 115 9.60 -8.68 -16.12
N ASP A 116 8.43 -8.82 -15.55
CA ASP A 116 7.76 -7.77 -14.78
C ASP A 116 8.04 -7.96 -13.29
N HIS A 117 8.25 -6.85 -12.57
CA HIS A 117 8.57 -6.82 -11.15
C HIS A 117 7.46 -6.11 -10.38
N TYR A 118 6.94 -6.75 -9.36
CA TYR A 118 5.88 -6.19 -8.50
C TYR A 118 6.23 -6.35 -7.02
N LEU A 119 5.65 -5.48 -6.21
CA LEU A 119 5.64 -5.62 -4.75
C LEU A 119 4.20 -5.74 -4.27
N ALA A 120 3.95 -6.70 -3.38
CA ALA A 120 2.66 -6.85 -2.73
C ALA A 120 2.80 -6.70 -1.20
N LEU A 121 1.91 -5.90 -0.62
CA LEU A 121 1.81 -5.75 0.82
C LEU A 121 1.00 -6.91 1.42
N ASN A 122 -0.04 -7.35 0.72
CA ASN A 122 -0.91 -8.44 1.13
C ASN A 122 -0.52 -9.77 0.47
N GLU A 123 -0.97 -9.99 -0.77
CA GLU A 123 -0.76 -11.25 -1.47
C GLU A 123 -0.59 -11.06 -2.98
N SER A 124 -0.06 -12.09 -3.60
CA SER A 124 -0.07 -12.30 -5.05
C SER A 124 -0.92 -13.53 -5.39
N THR A 125 -1.87 -13.38 -6.29
CA THR A 125 -2.75 -14.45 -6.71
C THR A 125 -2.57 -14.76 -8.19
N LEU A 126 -2.27 -16.01 -8.52
CA LEU A 126 -2.21 -16.51 -9.89
C LEU A 126 -3.44 -17.37 -10.18
N LYS A 127 -4.23 -17.00 -11.19
CA LYS A 127 -5.44 -17.71 -11.60
C LYS A 127 -5.50 -17.90 -13.10
N LYS A 128 -6.10 -19.00 -13.53
CA LYS A 128 -6.44 -19.23 -14.92
C LYS A 128 -7.95 -19.03 -15.09
N LEU A 129 -8.35 -18.07 -15.92
CA LEU A 129 -9.75 -17.81 -16.19
C LEU A 129 -10.33 -18.84 -17.16
N GLY A 130 -11.51 -19.36 -16.82
CA GLY A 130 -12.32 -20.23 -17.70
C GLY A 130 -11.87 -21.69 -17.83
N SER A 131 -10.81 -22.10 -17.13
CA SER A 131 -10.34 -23.48 -17.11
C SER A 131 -9.49 -23.77 -15.87
N THR A 132 -9.31 -25.06 -15.56
CA THR A 132 -8.40 -25.49 -14.50
C THR A 132 -6.96 -25.08 -14.80
N MET A 133 -6.29 -24.45 -13.83
CA MET A 133 -4.87 -24.15 -13.88
C MET A 133 -4.06 -25.43 -13.60
N VAL A 134 -2.99 -25.63 -14.34
CA VAL A 134 -1.96 -26.64 -14.06
C VAL A 134 -0.63 -25.90 -13.96
N ALA A 135 0.07 -26.08 -12.85
CA ALA A 135 1.36 -25.45 -12.60
C ALA A 135 2.27 -26.38 -11.81
N ASP A 136 3.56 -26.36 -12.09
CA ASP A 136 4.58 -26.97 -11.24
C ASP A 136 5.02 -25.91 -10.21
N VAL A 137 4.90 -26.25 -8.94
CA VAL A 137 5.29 -25.37 -7.83
C VAL A 137 6.66 -25.82 -7.31
N TYR A 138 7.60 -24.91 -7.25
CA TYR A 138 8.94 -25.15 -6.73
C TYR A 138 9.18 -24.34 -5.47
N ILE A 139 9.88 -24.91 -4.51
CA ILE A 139 10.36 -24.24 -3.30
C ILE A 139 11.85 -24.54 -3.21
N GLN A 140 12.69 -23.49 -3.18
CA GLN A 140 14.16 -23.62 -3.17
C GLN A 140 14.70 -24.54 -4.29
N ASP A 141 14.19 -24.34 -5.51
CA ASP A 141 14.51 -25.12 -6.72
C ASP A 141 14.11 -26.60 -6.69
N GLU A 142 13.43 -27.06 -5.64
CA GLU A 142 12.87 -28.42 -5.57
C GLU A 142 11.39 -28.41 -5.96
N LEU A 143 10.98 -29.38 -6.80
CA LEU A 143 9.57 -29.55 -7.16
C LEU A 143 8.77 -29.95 -5.91
N PHE A 144 7.99 -29.02 -5.38
CA PHE A 144 7.13 -29.27 -4.24
C PHE A 144 5.84 -29.98 -4.64
N GLU A 145 5.15 -29.46 -5.68
CA GLU A 145 3.88 -30.03 -6.12
C GLU A 145 3.60 -29.71 -7.60
N ARG A 146 2.99 -30.66 -8.30
CA ARG A 146 2.31 -30.44 -9.58
C ARG A 146 0.85 -30.08 -9.29
N PHE A 147 0.60 -28.80 -9.13
CA PHE A 147 -0.70 -28.25 -8.73
C PHE A 147 -1.72 -28.34 -9.87
N ARG A 148 -2.95 -28.68 -9.51
CA ARG A 148 -4.10 -28.61 -10.42
C ARG A 148 -5.32 -28.09 -9.67
N GLY A 149 -5.81 -26.89 -10.03
CA GLY A 149 -6.92 -26.23 -9.34
C GLY A 149 -7.26 -24.88 -9.95
N ASP A 150 -7.95 -24.05 -9.19
CA ASP A 150 -8.45 -22.74 -9.68
C ASP A 150 -7.37 -21.65 -9.67
N GLY A 151 -6.41 -21.76 -8.76
CA GLY A 151 -5.33 -20.77 -8.64
C GLY A 151 -4.45 -21.02 -7.42
N LEU A 152 -3.39 -20.24 -7.33
CA LEU A 152 -2.44 -20.18 -6.22
C LEU A 152 -2.46 -18.79 -5.62
N CYS A 153 -2.32 -18.72 -4.31
CA CYS A 153 -2.17 -17.48 -3.57
C CYS A 153 -0.94 -17.58 -2.67
N VAL A 154 -0.07 -16.59 -2.76
CA VAL A 154 1.09 -16.42 -1.88
C VAL A 154 0.94 -15.13 -1.14
N SER A 155 0.91 -15.14 0.19
CA SER A 155 0.70 -13.97 1.01
C SER A 155 1.92 -13.61 1.87
N THR A 156 1.98 -12.34 2.26
CA THR A 156 2.81 -11.88 3.37
C THR A 156 2.21 -12.33 4.71
N PRO A 157 2.89 -12.13 5.84
CA PRO A 157 2.32 -12.43 7.17
C PRO A 157 1.08 -11.60 7.54
N THR A 158 0.84 -10.50 6.84
CA THR A 158 -0.29 -9.58 7.06
C THR A 158 -1.35 -9.64 5.97
N GLY A 159 -1.11 -10.43 4.96
CA GLY A 159 -2.04 -10.65 3.84
C GLY A 159 -3.03 -11.79 4.06
#